data_060804a0b6686349e04629f2a3aa7d7f
#
_entry.id   060804a0b6686349e04629f2a3aa7d7f
#
_cell.length_a   1.000
_cell.length_b   1.000
_cell.length_c   1.000
_cell.angle_alpha   90.00
_cell.angle_beta   90.00
_cell.angle_gamma   90.00
#
_symmetry.space_group_name_H-M   'P 1'
#
loop_
_entity.id
_entity.type
_entity.pdbx_description
1 polymer ?
#
loop_
_entity_poly.entity_id
_entity_poly.type
_entity_poly.pdbx_seq_one_letter_code
_entity_poly.pdbx_strand_id
1 'polypeptide(L)'
;QPRHYKDLGKKLGFPVTYADYQEDQGGIFTSDSEYLRIIQLAQLRNITPEQQFDLQEHTQDLERDQLRIIHNELARYKKEYALIDFNDMILDFTKSDKSPKFDVVFIDEAQDLSLMQWDMTRSIWNKTKDSFIAGDDDQAIFRWAGADVDSFIALEGQYLPLTQSYRIPAKVHGLAMGIINKIRNRIDKSWEPRISQGNLHRHFDIESIDMS
;
A
#
# COMPACT_ATOMS: atom_id res chain seq x y z
N GLN A 1 15.52 -11.04 -6.78
CA GLN A 1 15.04 -12.07 -7.72
C GLN A 1 14.51 -13.28 -6.95
N PRO A 2 13.46 -13.97 -7.43
CA PRO A 2 12.80 -15.11 -6.77
C PRO A 2 13.75 -16.20 -6.26
N ARG A 3 14.80 -16.52 -7.02
CA ARG A 3 15.78 -17.56 -6.66
C ARG A 3 16.46 -17.33 -5.30
N HIS A 4 16.76 -16.06 -4.98
CA HIS A 4 17.46 -15.74 -3.72
C HIS A 4 16.60 -16.00 -2.48
N TYR A 5 15.30 -15.73 -2.56
CA TYR A 5 14.38 -16.04 -1.45
C TYR A 5 14.19 -17.56 -1.29
N LYS A 6 14.16 -18.32 -2.39
CA LYS A 6 14.14 -19.79 -2.34
C LYS A 6 15.41 -20.37 -1.70
N ASP A 7 16.56 -19.81 -2.04
CA ASP A 7 17.84 -20.24 -1.47
C ASP A 7 17.91 -19.90 0.04
N LEU A 8 17.43 -18.72 0.42
CA LEU A 8 17.30 -18.33 1.82
C LEU A 8 16.34 -19.25 2.58
N GLY A 9 15.17 -19.55 2.02
CA GLY A 9 14.19 -20.45 2.61
C GLY A 9 14.76 -21.87 2.83
N LYS A 10 15.48 -22.42 1.85
CA LYS A 10 16.19 -23.72 2.01
C LYS A 10 17.23 -23.67 3.11
N LYS A 11 18.00 -22.59 3.22
CA LYS A 11 19.03 -22.41 4.24
C LYS A 11 18.46 -22.31 5.65
N LEU A 12 17.28 -21.73 5.79
CA LEU A 12 16.60 -21.46 7.06
C LEU A 12 15.56 -22.55 7.43
N GLY A 13 15.32 -23.52 6.53
CA GLY A 13 14.42 -24.63 6.79
C GLY A 13 12.93 -24.28 6.73
N PHE A 14 12.56 -23.15 6.08
CA PHE A 14 11.15 -22.81 5.86
C PHE A 14 10.84 -22.65 4.36
N PRO A 15 9.63 -23.03 3.90
CA PRO A 15 9.28 -22.91 2.51
C PRO A 15 9.13 -21.43 2.13
N VAL A 16 9.82 -21.03 1.05
CA VAL A 16 9.57 -19.78 0.35
C VAL A 16 9.12 -20.14 -1.04
N THR A 17 7.84 -20.03 -1.29
CA THR A 17 7.29 -20.12 -2.63
C THR A 17 7.05 -18.70 -3.15
N TYR A 18 7.16 -18.54 -4.44
CA TYR A 18 6.91 -17.30 -5.14
C TYR A 18 5.56 -17.43 -5.82
N ALA A 19 4.60 -16.64 -5.41
CA ALA A 19 3.46 -16.37 -6.27
C ALA A 19 3.95 -15.46 -7.42
N ASP A 20 3.55 -15.77 -8.64
CA ASP A 20 3.87 -14.93 -9.80
C ASP A 20 3.42 -13.48 -9.54
N TYR A 21 4.23 -12.56 -10.02
CA TYR A 21 4.01 -11.12 -9.93
C TYR A 21 2.61 -10.78 -10.49
N GLN A 22 1.67 -10.48 -9.63
CA GLN A 22 0.38 -9.91 -10.03
C GLN A 22 0.49 -8.39 -9.86
N GLU A 23 0.56 -7.68 -10.98
CA GLU A 23 0.63 -6.22 -11.05
C GLU A 23 -0.55 -5.54 -10.33
N ASP A 24 -1.68 -6.23 -10.20
CA ASP A 24 -2.93 -5.72 -9.61
C ASP A 24 -2.89 -5.55 -8.08
N GLN A 25 -1.84 -5.97 -7.39
CA GLN A 25 -1.75 -5.90 -5.91
C GLN A 25 -0.75 -4.85 -5.39
N GLY A 26 -0.58 -3.74 -6.09
CA GLY A 26 0.20 -2.61 -5.59
C GLY A 26 1.70 -2.90 -5.41
N GLY A 27 2.25 -3.87 -6.14
CA GLY A 27 3.69 -4.18 -6.11
C GLY A 27 4.17 -4.88 -4.84
N ILE A 28 3.28 -5.36 -3.99
CA ILE A 28 3.64 -6.13 -2.80
C ILE A 28 3.97 -7.54 -3.24
N PHE A 29 5.22 -7.95 -3.02
CA PHE A 29 5.63 -9.34 -3.22
C PHE A 29 4.85 -10.24 -2.28
N THR A 30 3.90 -11.01 -2.79
CA THR A 30 3.27 -12.07 -2.04
C THR A 30 4.25 -13.23 -1.92
N SER A 31 4.98 -13.26 -0.82
CA SER A 31 5.66 -14.49 -0.39
C SER A 31 4.62 -15.33 0.34
N ASP A 32 4.56 -16.64 0.09
CA ASP A 32 3.77 -17.58 0.89
C ASP A 32 4.30 -17.68 2.34
N SER A 33 5.46 -17.09 2.61
CA SER A 33 6.01 -16.98 3.95
C SER A 33 5.42 -15.78 4.68
N GLU A 34 4.59 -16.05 5.67
CA GLU A 34 4.01 -15.02 6.54
C GLU A 34 5.09 -14.22 7.28
N TYR A 35 6.22 -14.81 7.63
CA TYR A 35 7.37 -14.10 8.21
C TYR A 35 7.92 -13.01 7.28
N LEU A 36 8.09 -13.30 5.99
CA LEU A 36 8.58 -12.30 5.04
C LEU A 36 7.55 -11.19 4.83
N ARG A 37 6.25 -11.53 4.82
CA ARG A 37 5.17 -10.54 4.75
C ARG A 37 5.18 -9.61 5.96
N ILE A 38 5.38 -10.14 7.17
CA ILE A 38 5.52 -9.34 8.39
C ILE A 38 6.71 -8.38 8.29
N ILE A 39 7.87 -8.86 7.84
CA ILE A 39 9.07 -8.04 7.68
C ILE A 39 8.83 -6.91 6.67
N GLN A 40 8.22 -7.20 5.52
CA GLN A 40 7.91 -6.20 4.50
C GLN A 40 6.90 -5.15 4.99
N LEU A 41 5.81 -5.59 5.64
CA LEU A 41 4.82 -4.67 6.20
C LEU A 41 5.41 -3.78 7.30
N ALA A 42 6.30 -4.33 8.12
CA ALA A 42 7.00 -3.56 9.14
C ALA A 42 7.82 -2.41 8.50
N GLN A 43 8.55 -2.71 7.43
CA GLN A 43 9.28 -1.68 6.67
C GLN A 43 8.35 -0.61 6.09
N LEU A 44 7.26 -1.02 5.42
CA LEU A 44 6.28 -0.10 4.84
C LEU A 44 5.64 0.83 5.88
N ARG A 45 5.48 0.34 7.12
CA ARG A 45 4.89 1.07 8.25
C ARG A 45 5.91 1.78 9.14
N ASN A 46 7.19 1.75 8.79
CA ASN A 46 8.28 2.31 9.60
C ASN A 46 8.30 1.82 11.06
N ILE A 47 7.99 0.54 11.29
CA ILE A 47 8.03 -0.12 12.60
C ILE A 47 8.94 -1.35 12.57
N THR A 48 9.22 -1.93 13.73
CA THR A 48 10.00 -3.16 13.78
C THR A 48 9.17 -4.39 13.37
N PRO A 49 9.81 -5.46 12.87
CA PRO A 49 9.10 -6.71 12.58
C PRO A 49 8.36 -7.28 13.79
N GLU A 50 8.91 -7.14 15.00
CA GLU A 50 8.28 -7.58 16.24
C GLU A 50 7.02 -6.76 16.56
N GLN A 51 7.05 -5.44 16.33
CA GLN A 51 5.85 -4.60 16.48
C GLN A 51 4.77 -4.98 15.47
N GLN A 52 5.17 -5.24 14.22
CA GLN A 52 4.22 -5.69 13.20
C GLN A 52 3.63 -7.07 13.54
N PHE A 53 4.43 -7.97 14.10
CA PHE A 53 3.99 -9.27 14.59
C PHE A 53 2.91 -9.13 15.65
N ASP A 54 3.09 -8.23 16.62
CA ASP A 54 2.15 -8.01 17.73
C ASP A 54 0.84 -7.32 17.27
N LEU A 55 0.83 -6.66 16.10
CA LEU A 55 -0.31 -5.90 15.58
C LEU A 55 -1.32 -6.74 14.78
N GLN A 56 -1.00 -7.95 14.42
CA GLN A 56 -1.85 -8.76 13.54
C GLN A 56 -2.16 -10.14 14.13
N GLU A 57 -3.35 -10.67 13.76
CA GLU A 57 -3.65 -12.08 13.98
C GLU A 57 -2.85 -12.94 12.99
N HIS A 58 -2.36 -14.07 13.45
CA HIS A 58 -1.59 -15.00 12.65
C HIS A 58 -2.47 -16.16 12.19
N THR A 59 -2.37 -16.50 10.91
CA THR A 59 -3.10 -17.64 10.32
C THR A 59 -2.38 -18.97 10.55
N GLN A 60 -1.10 -18.90 10.95
CA GLN A 60 -0.23 -20.04 11.22
C GLN A 60 0.35 -19.90 12.63
N ASP A 61 0.83 -20.99 13.16
CA ASP A 61 1.52 -21.02 14.45
C ASP A 61 2.95 -20.44 14.27
N LEU A 62 3.05 -19.11 14.36
CA LEU A 62 4.30 -18.37 14.16
C LEU A 62 4.97 -18.08 15.48
N GLU A 63 6.29 -18.20 15.50
CA GLU A 63 7.11 -17.88 16.66
C GLU A 63 7.86 -16.54 16.46
N ARG A 64 7.77 -15.66 17.46
CA ARG A 64 8.43 -14.34 17.45
C ARG A 64 9.95 -14.45 17.37
N ASP A 65 10.53 -15.45 18.04
CA ASP A 65 11.98 -15.70 17.97
C ASP A 65 12.41 -16.16 16.58
N GLN A 66 11.58 -16.97 15.92
CA GLN A 66 11.83 -17.38 14.54
C GLN A 66 11.77 -16.19 13.58
N LEU A 67 10.82 -15.27 13.75
CA LEU A 67 10.77 -14.02 12.98
C LEU A 67 12.08 -13.24 13.09
N ARG A 68 12.62 -13.08 14.31
CA ARG A 68 13.87 -12.37 14.54
C ARG A 68 15.06 -13.03 13.85
N ILE A 69 15.13 -14.36 13.90
CA ILE A 69 16.16 -15.13 13.21
C ILE A 69 16.08 -14.90 11.69
N ILE A 70 14.89 -15.03 11.12
CA ILE A 70 14.66 -14.85 9.68
C ILE A 70 15.01 -13.42 9.25
N HIS A 71 14.59 -12.40 10.00
CA HIS A 71 14.91 -11.01 9.72
C HIS A 71 16.42 -10.75 9.69
N ASN A 72 17.14 -11.24 10.69
CA ASN A 72 18.59 -11.08 10.77
C ASN A 72 19.32 -11.81 9.64
N GLU A 73 18.89 -13.04 9.32
CA GLU A 73 19.49 -13.83 8.24
C GLU A 73 19.18 -13.22 6.86
N LEU A 74 17.98 -12.66 6.67
CA LEU A 74 17.64 -11.92 5.44
C LEU A 74 18.56 -10.72 5.27
N ALA A 75 18.76 -9.93 6.32
CA ALA A 75 19.67 -8.78 6.29
C ALA A 75 21.12 -9.19 5.99
N ARG A 76 21.58 -10.28 6.63
CA ARG A 76 22.92 -10.85 6.40
C ARG A 76 23.07 -11.34 4.96
N TYR A 77 22.07 -12.06 4.45
CA TYR A 77 22.06 -12.58 3.09
C TYR A 77 22.10 -11.45 2.05
N LYS A 78 21.27 -10.43 2.22
CA LYS A 78 21.29 -9.24 1.35
C LYS A 78 22.67 -8.60 1.33
N LYS A 79 23.30 -8.43 2.49
CA LYS A 79 24.64 -7.84 2.61
C LYS A 79 25.74 -8.72 1.94
N GLU A 80 25.70 -10.03 2.17
CA GLU A 80 26.67 -10.99 1.63
C GLU A 80 26.67 -11.03 0.10
N TYR A 81 25.47 -10.96 -0.51
CA TYR A 81 25.29 -11.04 -1.96
C TYR A 81 25.10 -9.68 -2.64
N ALA A 82 25.29 -8.57 -1.92
CA ALA A 82 25.07 -7.21 -2.41
C ALA A 82 23.69 -7.04 -3.05
N LEU A 83 22.65 -7.54 -2.40
CA LEU A 83 21.27 -7.51 -2.88
C LEU A 83 20.50 -6.37 -2.21
N ILE A 84 19.65 -5.73 -3.00
CA ILE A 84 18.64 -4.77 -2.54
C ILE A 84 17.27 -5.18 -3.07
N ASP A 85 16.22 -4.98 -2.31
CA ASP A 85 14.85 -5.06 -2.77
C ASP A 85 14.24 -3.66 -2.95
N PHE A 86 12.96 -3.59 -3.33
CA PHE A 86 12.29 -2.31 -3.57
C PHE A 86 12.20 -1.44 -2.31
N ASN A 87 11.95 -2.06 -1.15
CA ASN A 87 11.90 -1.33 0.11
C ASN A 87 13.27 -0.76 0.48
N ASP A 88 14.34 -1.53 0.28
CA ASP A 88 15.71 -1.06 0.49
C ASP A 88 16.02 0.15 -0.42
N MET A 89 15.58 0.11 -1.69
CA MET A 89 15.78 1.23 -2.63
C MET A 89 15.10 2.52 -2.13
N ILE A 90 13.87 2.43 -1.64
CA ILE A 90 13.13 3.57 -1.08
C ILE A 90 13.84 4.11 0.16
N LEU A 91 14.24 3.22 1.08
CA LEU A 91 14.94 3.59 2.31
C LEU A 91 16.31 4.25 2.02
N ASP A 92 17.07 3.69 1.08
CA ASP A 92 18.38 4.22 0.71
C ASP A 92 18.24 5.59 0.02
N PHE A 93 17.25 5.75 -0.85
CA PHE A 93 16.93 7.03 -1.47
C PHE A 93 16.59 8.08 -0.40
N THR A 94 15.68 7.75 0.52
CA THR A 94 15.22 8.66 1.58
C THR A 94 16.38 9.07 2.49
N LYS A 95 17.27 8.14 2.85
CA LYS A 95 18.43 8.39 3.72
C LYS A 95 19.57 9.14 3.02
N SER A 96 19.68 9.02 1.71
CA SER A 96 20.82 9.57 0.96
C SER A 96 20.84 11.09 0.85
N ASP A 97 19.72 11.76 1.12
CA ASP A 97 19.49 13.20 0.89
C ASP A 97 19.82 13.68 -0.56
N LYS A 98 19.89 12.72 -1.50
CA LYS A 98 20.19 12.96 -2.92
C LYS A 98 18.94 13.18 -3.76
N SER A 99 17.81 13.53 -3.13
CA SER A 99 16.59 13.85 -3.85
C SER A 99 16.86 14.97 -4.88
N PRO A 100 16.48 14.77 -6.14
CA PRO A 100 16.59 15.80 -7.16
C PRO A 100 15.70 17.00 -6.80
N LYS A 101 16.08 18.17 -7.31
CA LYS A 101 15.26 19.38 -7.19
C LYS A 101 14.35 19.46 -8.41
N PHE A 102 13.07 19.66 -8.16
CA PHE A 102 12.06 19.89 -9.18
C PHE A 102 11.41 21.27 -8.96
N ASP A 103 10.93 21.90 -10.02
CA ASP A 103 10.10 23.10 -9.88
C ASP A 103 8.70 22.71 -9.41
N VAL A 104 8.16 21.61 -9.94
CA VAL A 104 6.82 21.11 -9.64
C VAL A 104 6.85 19.60 -9.48
N VAL A 105 6.11 19.09 -8.50
CA VAL A 105 5.88 17.66 -8.28
C VAL A 105 4.38 17.36 -8.24
N PHE A 106 3.96 16.33 -8.94
CA PHE A 106 2.62 15.75 -8.86
C PHE A 106 2.72 14.36 -8.24
N ILE A 107 1.89 14.11 -7.22
CA ILE A 107 1.75 12.82 -6.57
C ILE A 107 0.29 12.39 -6.77
N ASP A 108 0.10 11.27 -7.43
CA ASP A 108 -1.23 10.71 -7.70
C ASP A 108 -1.48 9.48 -6.85
N GLU A 109 -2.76 9.13 -6.62
CA GLU A 109 -3.22 8.01 -5.78
C GLU A 109 -2.57 8.01 -4.38
N ALA A 110 -2.41 9.19 -3.81
CA ALA A 110 -1.63 9.39 -2.58
C ALA A 110 -2.22 8.67 -1.35
N GLN A 111 -3.52 8.31 -1.35
CA GLN A 111 -4.16 7.52 -0.30
C GLN A 111 -3.59 6.10 -0.19
N ASP A 112 -2.92 5.59 -1.23
CA ASP A 112 -2.35 4.25 -1.26
C ASP A 112 -0.87 4.19 -0.85
N LEU A 113 -0.26 5.34 -0.56
CA LEU A 113 1.13 5.40 -0.10
C LEU A 113 1.29 4.84 1.32
N SER A 114 2.30 4.00 1.52
CA SER A 114 2.75 3.58 2.85
C SER A 114 3.52 4.69 3.56
N LEU A 115 3.72 4.58 4.88
CA LEU A 115 4.53 5.55 5.65
C LEU A 115 5.95 5.71 5.08
N MET A 116 6.58 4.62 4.67
CA MET A 116 7.91 4.65 4.04
C MET A 116 7.88 5.42 2.71
N GLN A 117 6.84 5.25 1.89
CA GLN A 117 6.67 5.99 0.64
C GLN A 117 6.31 7.46 0.90
N TRP A 118 5.55 7.76 1.94
CA TRP A 118 5.31 9.13 2.40
C TRP A 118 6.62 9.83 2.77
N ASP A 119 7.54 9.16 3.48
CA ASP A 119 8.84 9.75 3.83
C ASP A 119 9.69 10.01 2.58
N MET A 120 9.68 9.10 1.61
CA MET A 120 10.34 9.31 0.33
C MET A 120 9.75 10.52 -0.42
N THR A 121 8.43 10.60 -0.54
CA THR A 121 7.77 11.71 -1.25
C THR A 121 8.01 13.04 -0.54
N ARG A 122 7.97 13.07 0.81
CA ARG A 122 8.31 14.27 1.60
C ARG A 122 9.73 14.74 1.35
N SER A 123 10.69 13.82 1.20
CA SER A 123 12.07 14.18 0.89
C SER A 123 12.24 14.88 -0.48
N ILE A 124 11.30 14.62 -1.41
CA ILE A 124 11.26 15.24 -2.73
C ILE A 124 10.55 16.60 -2.65
N TRP A 125 9.30 16.62 -2.14
CA TRP A 125 8.51 17.87 -2.19
C TRP A 125 9.06 18.97 -1.30
N ASN A 126 9.72 18.67 -0.19
CA ASN A 126 10.35 19.67 0.69
C ASN A 126 11.46 20.47 -0.02
N LYS A 127 11.95 19.98 -1.17
CA LYS A 127 12.94 20.67 -2.01
C LYS A 127 12.32 21.24 -3.29
N THR A 128 11.00 21.15 -3.43
CA THR A 128 10.22 21.53 -4.61
C THR A 128 9.49 22.84 -4.32
N LYS A 129 9.34 23.68 -5.34
CA LYS A 129 8.65 24.96 -5.20
C LYS A 129 7.13 24.78 -5.04
N ASP A 130 6.53 23.99 -5.92
CA ASP A 130 5.09 23.72 -5.94
C ASP A 130 4.83 22.23 -5.95
N SER A 131 3.91 21.74 -5.09
CA SER A 131 3.56 20.33 -5.01
C SER A 131 2.05 20.16 -5.10
N PHE A 132 1.60 19.23 -5.93
CA PHE A 132 0.22 18.87 -6.12
C PHE A 132 0.04 17.40 -5.74
N ILE A 133 -0.84 17.15 -4.78
CA ILE A 133 -1.09 15.79 -4.27
C ILE A 133 -2.55 15.48 -4.55
N ALA A 134 -2.77 14.44 -5.34
CA ALA A 134 -4.10 13.94 -5.68
C ALA A 134 -4.35 12.59 -5.03
N GLY A 135 -5.60 12.35 -4.65
CA GLY A 135 -6.03 11.09 -4.06
C GLY A 135 -7.48 11.13 -3.61
N ASP A 136 -7.99 9.99 -3.22
CA ASP A 136 -9.34 9.85 -2.69
C ASP A 136 -9.32 8.91 -1.48
N ASP A 137 -9.44 9.47 -0.28
CA ASP A 137 -9.43 8.73 0.97
C ASP A 137 -10.59 7.71 1.08
N ASP A 138 -11.71 7.94 0.38
CA ASP A 138 -12.82 6.99 0.29
C ASP A 138 -12.47 5.72 -0.54
N GLN A 139 -11.40 5.78 -1.33
CA GLN A 139 -10.86 4.66 -2.12
C GLN A 139 -9.67 3.95 -1.45
N ALA A 140 -9.30 4.32 -0.22
CA ALA A 140 -8.17 3.75 0.51
C ALA A 140 -8.44 2.32 0.99
N ILE A 141 -8.37 1.35 0.09
CA ILE A 141 -8.63 -0.08 0.35
C ILE A 141 -7.36 -0.91 0.65
N PHE A 142 -6.16 -0.31 0.56
CA PHE A 142 -4.88 -1.01 0.69
C PHE A 142 -4.21 -0.88 2.08
N ARG A 143 -4.95 -0.50 3.14
CA ARG A 143 -4.40 -0.47 4.52
C ARG A 143 -3.80 -1.82 4.96
N TRP A 144 -4.39 -2.94 4.55
CA TRP A 144 -3.88 -4.28 4.81
C TRP A 144 -2.52 -4.54 4.17
N ALA A 145 -2.24 -3.84 3.07
CA ALA A 145 -1.00 -3.89 2.32
C ALA A 145 0.05 -2.86 2.78
N GLY A 146 -0.25 -2.07 3.80
CA GLY A 146 0.67 -1.10 4.38
C GLY A 146 0.39 0.36 4.01
N ALA A 147 -0.65 0.65 3.20
CA ALA A 147 -1.03 2.03 2.90
C ALA A 147 -1.44 2.80 4.16
N ASP A 148 -1.07 4.07 4.22
CA ASP A 148 -1.34 4.98 5.34
C ASP A 148 -2.16 6.19 4.87
N VAL A 149 -3.47 6.00 4.79
CA VAL A 149 -4.40 7.05 4.40
C VAL A 149 -4.48 8.18 5.43
N ASP A 150 -4.10 7.92 6.69
CA ASP A 150 -4.13 8.95 7.74
C ASP A 150 -3.12 10.06 7.44
N SER A 151 -1.96 9.74 6.86
CA SER A 151 -1.03 10.73 6.34
C SER A 151 -1.62 11.57 5.20
N PHE A 152 -2.45 10.97 4.33
CA PHE A 152 -3.15 11.71 3.27
C PHE A 152 -4.20 12.68 3.84
N ILE A 153 -5.02 12.21 4.78
CA ILE A 153 -6.07 13.02 5.44
C ILE A 153 -5.46 14.17 6.24
N ALA A 154 -4.28 13.96 6.83
CA ALA A 154 -3.57 14.97 7.64
C ALA A 154 -2.77 15.98 6.82
N LEU A 155 -2.83 15.96 5.48
CA LEU A 155 -2.11 16.92 4.66
C LEU A 155 -2.62 18.34 4.90
N GLU A 156 -1.68 19.26 5.06
CA GLU A 156 -1.97 20.68 5.14
C GLU A 156 -1.81 21.34 3.76
N GLY A 157 -2.65 22.31 3.44
CA GLY A 157 -2.56 23.04 2.18
C GLY A 157 -3.91 23.47 1.65
N GLN A 158 -3.91 23.96 0.41
CA GLN A 158 -5.14 24.30 -0.28
C GLN A 158 -5.82 23.03 -0.78
N TYR A 159 -7.02 22.78 -0.30
CA TYR A 159 -7.84 21.65 -0.72
C TYR A 159 -8.77 22.06 -1.89
N LEU A 160 -8.73 21.29 -2.97
CA LEU A 160 -9.56 21.49 -4.16
C LEU A 160 -10.29 20.19 -4.49
N PRO A 161 -11.57 20.06 -4.10
CA PRO A 161 -12.35 18.85 -4.40
C PRO A 161 -12.74 18.79 -5.88
N LEU A 162 -12.64 17.61 -6.49
CA LEU A 162 -13.22 17.32 -7.80
C LEU A 162 -14.67 16.89 -7.59
N THR A 163 -15.60 17.81 -7.86
CA THR A 163 -17.01 17.67 -7.51
C THR A 163 -17.87 16.98 -8.57
N GLN A 164 -17.34 16.66 -9.74
CA GLN A 164 -18.09 16.02 -10.82
C GLN A 164 -17.45 14.71 -11.26
N SER A 165 -18.19 13.61 -11.17
CA SER A 165 -17.80 12.35 -11.77
C SER A 165 -18.42 12.19 -13.16
N TYR A 166 -17.57 11.90 -14.15
CA TYR A 166 -18.01 11.56 -15.51
C TYR A 166 -18.12 10.04 -15.73
N ARG A 167 -17.70 9.25 -14.75
CA ARG A 167 -17.67 7.78 -14.82
C ARG A 167 -18.85 7.14 -14.10
N ILE A 168 -19.16 7.57 -12.90
CA ILE A 168 -20.09 6.87 -11.99
C ILE A 168 -21.54 7.31 -12.21
N PRO A 169 -22.48 6.37 -12.54
CA PRO A 169 -23.90 6.67 -12.69
C PRO A 169 -24.59 6.95 -11.34
N ALA A 170 -25.75 7.63 -11.39
CA ALA A 170 -26.47 8.09 -10.19
C ALA A 170 -26.85 6.96 -9.22
N LYS A 171 -27.35 5.82 -9.70
CA LYS A 171 -27.71 4.67 -8.81
C LYS A 171 -26.48 4.07 -8.13
N VAL A 172 -25.34 3.94 -8.85
CA VAL A 172 -24.10 3.43 -8.28
C VAL A 172 -23.55 4.42 -7.26
N HIS A 173 -23.59 5.73 -7.55
CA HIS A 173 -23.24 6.78 -6.61
C HIS A 173 -24.06 6.67 -5.31
N GLY A 174 -25.39 6.56 -5.40
CA GLY A 174 -26.24 6.43 -4.21
C GLY A 174 -25.89 5.21 -3.34
N LEU A 175 -25.55 4.07 -3.96
CA LEU A 175 -25.09 2.89 -3.24
C LEU A 175 -23.72 3.13 -2.57
N ALA A 176 -22.79 3.71 -3.30
CA ALA A 176 -21.46 4.05 -2.80
C ALA A 176 -21.53 5.02 -1.62
N MET A 177 -22.33 6.08 -1.70
CA MET A 177 -22.52 7.03 -0.61
C MET A 177 -23.11 6.37 0.65
N GLY A 178 -24.01 5.39 0.49
CA GLY A 178 -24.53 4.60 1.61
C GLY A 178 -23.46 3.78 2.36
N ILE A 179 -22.37 3.42 1.70
CA ILE A 179 -21.23 2.72 2.29
C ILE A 179 -20.23 3.74 2.88
N ILE A 180 -19.84 4.73 2.08
CA ILE A 180 -18.84 5.75 2.41
C ILE A 180 -19.22 6.51 3.68
N ASN A 181 -20.49 6.88 3.86
CA ASN A 181 -20.99 7.59 5.04
C ASN A 181 -20.82 6.81 6.35
N LYS A 182 -20.44 5.54 6.33
CA LYS A 182 -20.11 4.74 7.51
C LYS A 182 -18.63 4.86 7.91
N ILE A 183 -17.78 5.42 7.05
CA ILE A 183 -16.36 5.63 7.34
C ILE A 183 -16.24 6.78 8.32
N ARG A 184 -15.57 6.55 9.45
CA ARG A 184 -15.45 7.55 10.54
C ARG A 184 -14.35 8.56 10.29
N ASN A 185 -13.21 8.12 9.75
CA ASN A 185 -12.05 8.98 9.48
C ASN A 185 -11.95 9.19 7.97
N ARG A 186 -12.46 10.32 7.50
CA ARG A 186 -12.47 10.72 6.09
C ARG A 186 -12.52 12.23 5.94
N ILE A 187 -12.10 12.74 4.80
CA ILE A 187 -12.29 14.13 4.40
C ILE A 187 -13.76 14.33 4.02
N ASP A 188 -14.42 15.33 4.61
CA ASP A 188 -15.80 15.67 4.25
C ASP A 188 -15.80 16.28 2.84
N LYS A 189 -16.43 15.57 1.91
CA LYS A 189 -16.56 15.97 0.50
C LYS A 189 -17.85 15.48 -0.10
N SER A 190 -18.35 16.25 -1.05
CA SER A 190 -19.51 15.88 -1.86
C SER A 190 -19.14 15.96 -3.34
N TRP A 191 -19.71 15.07 -4.14
CA TRP A 191 -19.53 15.07 -5.58
C TRP A 191 -20.77 14.55 -6.27
N GLU A 192 -20.96 14.96 -7.54
CA GLU A 192 -22.12 14.62 -8.34
C GLU A 192 -21.79 13.48 -9.29
N PRO A 193 -22.71 12.52 -9.46
CA PRO A 193 -22.57 11.46 -10.45
C PRO A 193 -22.73 12.02 -11.87
N ARG A 194 -22.36 11.22 -12.89
CA ARG A 194 -22.74 11.54 -14.26
C ARG A 194 -24.27 11.49 -14.42
N ILE A 195 -24.79 12.18 -15.46
CA ILE A 195 -26.23 12.36 -15.70
C ILE A 195 -26.99 11.03 -15.84
N SER A 196 -26.36 9.95 -16.33
CA SER A 196 -27.04 8.67 -16.52
C SER A 196 -27.42 7.99 -15.21
N GLN A 197 -28.61 7.38 -15.17
CA GLN A 197 -29.09 6.69 -13.99
C GLN A 197 -28.30 5.40 -13.67
N GLY A 198 -27.87 4.69 -14.70
CA GLY A 198 -27.25 3.37 -14.55
C GLY A 198 -28.24 2.28 -14.06
N ASN A 199 -27.77 1.06 -13.95
CA ASN A 199 -28.54 -0.07 -13.44
C ASN A 199 -27.81 -0.73 -12.28
N LEU A 200 -28.59 -1.25 -11.32
CA LEU A 200 -28.12 -2.11 -10.24
C LEU A 200 -28.88 -3.43 -10.32
N HIS A 201 -28.16 -4.52 -10.36
CA HIS A 201 -28.71 -5.86 -10.33
C HIS A 201 -28.27 -6.54 -9.04
N ARG A 202 -29.21 -7.22 -8.37
CA ARG A 202 -28.90 -7.99 -7.17
C ARG A 202 -28.90 -9.47 -7.53
N HIS A 203 -27.78 -10.11 -7.32
CA HIS A 203 -27.62 -11.54 -7.46
C HIS A 203 -27.44 -12.18 -6.08
N PHE A 204 -27.99 -13.37 -5.89
CA PHE A 204 -27.86 -14.15 -4.65
C PHE A 204 -26.74 -15.19 -4.76
N ASP A 205 -26.28 -15.44 -5.98
CA ASP A 205 -25.22 -16.37 -6.30
C ASP A 205 -24.24 -15.73 -7.29
N ILE A 206 -22.94 -15.86 -7.01
CA ILE A 206 -21.87 -15.33 -7.87
C ILE A 206 -21.87 -16.02 -9.23
N GLU A 207 -22.20 -17.31 -9.30
CA GLU A 207 -22.26 -18.07 -10.54
C GLU A 207 -23.38 -17.59 -11.49
N SER A 208 -24.36 -16.84 -10.97
CA SER A 208 -25.45 -16.27 -11.75
C SER A 208 -25.10 -14.92 -12.42
N ILE A 209 -23.90 -14.41 -12.24
CA ILE A 209 -23.47 -13.13 -12.81
C ILE A 209 -22.95 -13.34 -14.22
N ASP A 210 -23.65 -12.78 -15.20
CA ASP A 210 -23.14 -12.68 -16.58
C ASP A 210 -22.05 -11.60 -16.63
N MET A 211 -20.83 -12.03 -16.92
CA MET A 211 -19.63 -11.15 -17.03
C MET A 211 -19.32 -10.76 -18.48
N SER A 212 -20.21 -11.05 -19.45
CA SER A 212 -20.02 -10.71 -20.87
C SER A 212 -20.30 -9.25 -21.18
#